data_206274cacfc9762a5743a966e0632158
#
_entry.id   206274cacfc9762a5743a966e0632158
#
_cell.length_a   1.000
_cell.length_b   1.000
_cell.length_c   1.000
_cell.angle_alpha   90.00
_cell.angle_beta   90.00
_cell.angle_gamma   90.00
#
_symmetry.space_group_name_H-M   'P 1'
#
loop_
_entity.id
_entity.type
_entity.pdbx_description
1 polymer ?
#
loop_
_entity_poly.entity_id
_entity_poly.type
_entity_poly.pdbx_seq_one_letter_code
_entity_poly.pdbx_strand_id
1 'polypeptide(L)'
;MFHKVSEGILSFYIRIFNSIGFFVYVPLLSLWLVKLKGLNITEASVVIAIFTFISKAGSAVVGGIINKLGVKKSLLIGLWGSAVLLSILVIIDYYIIILFIVLMLGILISIYNVSLKTHISLLEEDKRLHAFALLNIAVNIGASIGPFLGGLALDWNPLGILIIAIICYLLAGTLTLLLPNIKIEELEQNLNILQFIKNRKYNRHFLIFLKFTVFSGVFWFLYSQIFTTFPVVVSKDFSGKTIGLFFTINALTVILFQGIYPKIQPKFKIENWYFFALVLIGISYFLIWISHDFLIISISIIIFSIAEIIWVPTIDSQVVAKKGDLSSSWAFGFSGVFWGIWESIGGLIGLNIYKYFGQQTFLCFTIICGVILVVYIFWMTNSSVTFFVKKQGVKREEL
;
A
#
# COMPACT_ATOMS: atom_id res chain seq x y z
N MET A 1 -7.29 22.11 -33.58
CA MET A 1 -7.57 22.97 -32.40
C MET A 1 -7.88 22.05 -31.22
N PHE A 2 -6.87 21.41 -30.62
CA PHE A 2 -7.05 20.56 -29.46
C PHE A 2 -7.27 21.50 -28.26
N HIS A 3 -8.47 21.48 -27.67
CA HIS A 3 -8.71 22.07 -26.37
C HIS A 3 -7.57 21.62 -25.42
N LYS A 4 -6.86 22.57 -24.80
CA LYS A 4 -5.87 22.27 -23.75
C LYS A 4 -6.59 21.51 -22.65
N VAL A 5 -6.47 20.18 -22.67
CA VAL A 5 -6.90 19.33 -21.53
C VAL A 5 -6.14 19.85 -20.33
N SER A 6 -6.83 20.16 -19.25
CA SER A 6 -6.16 20.67 -18.04
C SER A 6 -5.16 19.61 -17.56
N GLU A 7 -4.00 20.05 -17.07
CA GLU A 7 -2.93 19.15 -16.60
C GLU A 7 -3.42 18.18 -15.52
N GLY A 8 -4.36 18.60 -14.69
CA GLY A 8 -5.00 17.75 -13.69
C GLY A 8 -5.82 16.61 -14.31
N ILE A 9 -6.58 16.89 -15.37
CA ILE A 9 -7.34 15.86 -16.10
C ILE A 9 -6.40 14.90 -16.83
N LEU A 10 -5.33 15.40 -17.44
CA LEU A 10 -4.33 14.56 -18.10
C LEU A 10 -3.63 13.65 -17.09
N SER A 11 -3.24 14.16 -15.92
CA SER A 11 -2.68 13.39 -14.82
C SER A 11 -3.63 12.34 -14.30
N PHE A 12 -4.94 12.59 -14.27
CA PHE A 12 -5.98 11.63 -13.92
C PHE A 12 -6.00 10.43 -14.89
N TYR A 13 -5.98 10.67 -16.21
CA TYR A 13 -5.92 9.58 -17.18
C TYR A 13 -4.62 8.79 -17.12
N ILE A 14 -3.46 9.46 -16.98
CA ILE A 14 -2.18 8.81 -16.75
C ILE A 14 -2.26 7.90 -15.52
N ARG A 15 -2.87 8.38 -14.43
CA ARG A 15 -3.03 7.61 -13.19
C ARG A 15 -3.99 6.44 -13.35
N ILE A 16 -5.10 6.58 -14.11
CA ILE A 16 -6.03 5.47 -14.39
C ILE A 16 -5.30 4.32 -15.06
N PHE A 17 -4.62 4.58 -16.19
CA PHE A 17 -3.92 3.51 -16.91
C PHE A 17 -2.80 2.90 -16.05
N ASN A 18 -2.01 3.70 -15.35
CA ASN A 18 -1.02 3.18 -14.43
C ASN A 18 -1.65 2.32 -13.34
N SER A 19 -2.76 2.75 -12.74
CA SER A 19 -3.43 2.02 -11.66
C SER A 19 -4.04 0.71 -12.15
N ILE A 20 -4.71 0.71 -13.29
CA ILE A 20 -5.20 -0.53 -13.90
C ILE A 20 -4.02 -1.48 -14.13
N GLY A 21 -2.96 -1.01 -14.80
CA GLY A 21 -1.76 -1.81 -15.06
C GLY A 21 -1.12 -2.38 -13.79
N PHE A 22 -1.06 -1.60 -12.72
CA PHE A 22 -0.51 -2.03 -11.43
C PHE A 22 -1.40 -3.09 -10.76
N PHE A 23 -2.69 -2.83 -10.65
CA PHE A 23 -3.61 -3.71 -9.95
C PHE A 23 -4.01 -4.96 -10.76
N VAL A 24 -3.75 -5.01 -12.06
CA VAL A 24 -3.91 -6.24 -12.85
C VAL A 24 -2.98 -7.36 -12.37
N TYR A 25 -1.73 -7.05 -12.01
CA TYR A 25 -0.76 -8.09 -11.64
C TYR A 25 -0.42 -8.14 -10.15
N VAL A 26 -0.37 -7.00 -9.44
CA VAL A 26 0.16 -6.98 -8.07
C VAL A 26 -0.64 -7.86 -7.11
N PRO A 27 -1.98 -7.80 -7.05
CA PRO A 27 -2.76 -8.67 -6.16
C PRO A 27 -2.68 -10.17 -6.51
N LEU A 28 -2.30 -10.48 -7.75
CA LEU A 28 -2.20 -11.86 -8.25
C LEU A 28 -0.75 -12.31 -8.43
N LEU A 29 0.22 -11.46 -8.06
CA LEU A 29 1.65 -11.70 -8.32
C LEU A 29 2.15 -12.97 -7.64
N SER A 30 1.73 -13.24 -6.41
CA SER A 30 2.10 -14.46 -5.66
C SER A 30 1.64 -15.71 -6.40
N LEU A 31 0.39 -15.70 -6.84
CA LEU A 31 -0.21 -16.79 -7.58
C LEU A 31 0.46 -16.98 -8.96
N TRP A 32 0.74 -15.88 -9.66
CA TRP A 32 1.39 -15.86 -10.95
C TRP A 32 2.83 -16.42 -10.88
N LEU A 33 3.61 -16.01 -9.89
CA LEU A 33 4.98 -16.49 -9.68
C LEU A 33 5.03 -18.00 -9.41
N VAL A 34 4.11 -18.51 -8.59
CA VAL A 34 4.07 -19.93 -8.25
C VAL A 34 3.54 -20.75 -9.41
N LYS A 35 2.41 -20.38 -10.02
CA LYS A 35 1.74 -21.20 -11.06
C LYS A 35 2.42 -21.13 -12.43
N LEU A 36 2.90 -19.95 -12.83
CA LEU A 36 3.46 -19.78 -14.17
C LEU A 36 4.97 -19.84 -14.21
N LYS A 37 5.65 -19.19 -13.25
CA LYS A 37 7.13 -19.21 -13.20
C LYS A 37 7.69 -20.43 -12.48
N GLY A 38 6.83 -21.26 -11.89
CA GLY A 38 7.25 -22.47 -11.19
C GLY A 38 8.10 -22.22 -9.95
N LEU A 39 8.11 -20.99 -9.43
CA LEU A 39 8.86 -20.65 -8.22
C LEU A 39 8.23 -21.39 -7.03
N ASN A 40 9.06 -21.88 -6.14
CA ASN A 40 8.55 -22.37 -4.87
C ASN A 40 8.03 -21.20 -4.01
N ILE A 41 7.21 -21.53 -3.01
CA ILE A 41 6.53 -20.51 -2.19
C ILE A 41 7.52 -19.60 -1.47
N THR A 42 8.67 -20.11 -1.04
CA THR A 42 9.71 -19.31 -0.38
C THR A 42 10.35 -18.32 -1.36
N GLU A 43 10.68 -18.77 -2.58
CA GLU A 43 11.20 -17.90 -3.63
C GLU A 43 10.19 -16.80 -4.01
N ALA A 44 8.93 -17.16 -4.23
CA ALA A 44 7.87 -16.19 -4.51
C ALA A 44 7.71 -15.18 -3.37
N SER A 45 7.78 -15.62 -2.12
CA SER A 45 7.69 -14.73 -0.96
C SER A 45 8.82 -13.69 -0.90
N VAL A 46 10.05 -14.09 -1.23
CA VAL A 46 11.21 -13.17 -1.28
C VAL A 46 11.06 -12.17 -2.41
N VAL A 47 10.63 -12.62 -3.61
CA VAL A 47 10.37 -11.73 -4.77
C VAL A 47 9.35 -10.64 -4.38
N ILE A 48 8.24 -11.04 -3.77
CA ILE A 48 7.18 -10.11 -3.37
C ILE A 48 7.66 -9.16 -2.27
N ALA A 49 8.39 -9.68 -1.28
CA ALA A 49 8.92 -8.87 -0.20
C ALA A 49 9.87 -7.77 -0.72
N ILE A 50 10.78 -8.11 -1.63
CA ILE A 50 11.69 -7.14 -2.27
C ILE A 50 10.89 -6.11 -3.07
N PHE A 51 9.94 -6.56 -3.90
CA PHE A 51 9.08 -5.67 -4.69
C PHE A 51 8.33 -4.69 -3.80
N THR A 52 7.64 -5.19 -2.78
CA THR A 52 6.82 -4.39 -1.87
C THR A 52 7.69 -3.39 -1.10
N PHE A 53 8.80 -3.85 -0.54
CA PHE A 53 9.73 -2.97 0.18
C PHE A 53 10.23 -1.84 -0.69
N ILE A 54 10.80 -2.15 -1.86
CA ILE A 54 11.40 -1.15 -2.74
C ILE A 54 10.34 -0.20 -3.32
N SER A 55 9.16 -0.71 -3.69
CA SER A 55 8.09 0.13 -4.24
C SER A 55 7.53 1.16 -3.24
N LYS A 56 7.64 0.90 -1.94
CA LYS A 56 7.21 1.81 -0.85
C LYS A 56 8.38 2.64 -0.32
N ALA A 57 9.44 1.98 0.14
CA ALA A 57 10.61 2.63 0.76
C ALA A 57 11.46 3.41 -0.26
N GLY A 58 11.45 3.01 -1.53
CA GLY A 58 12.18 3.69 -2.62
C GLY A 58 11.78 5.17 -2.75
N SER A 59 10.55 5.52 -2.41
CA SER A 59 10.08 6.92 -2.41
C SER A 59 10.95 7.88 -1.59
N ALA A 60 11.62 7.37 -0.54
CA ALA A 60 12.50 8.17 0.30
C ALA A 60 13.82 8.58 -0.40
N VAL A 61 14.24 7.87 -1.46
CA VAL A 61 15.55 8.07 -2.12
C VAL A 61 15.45 8.61 -3.56
N VAL A 62 14.31 8.42 -4.22
CA VAL A 62 14.18 8.78 -5.66
C VAL A 62 14.08 10.28 -5.91
N GLY A 63 13.83 11.11 -4.89
CA GLY A 63 13.73 12.56 -5.03
C GLY A 63 14.95 13.20 -5.72
N GLY A 64 16.16 12.76 -5.38
CA GLY A 64 17.39 13.22 -6.02
C GLY A 64 17.50 12.89 -7.53
N ILE A 65 16.91 11.77 -7.95
CA ILE A 65 16.83 11.37 -9.36
C ILE A 65 15.87 12.30 -10.10
N ILE A 66 14.70 12.57 -9.50
CA ILE A 66 13.66 13.41 -10.09
C ILE A 66 14.15 14.86 -10.24
N ASN A 67 14.89 15.39 -9.26
CA ASN A 67 15.47 16.73 -9.34
C ASN A 67 16.48 16.86 -10.48
N LYS A 68 17.29 15.81 -10.73
CA LYS A 68 18.28 15.83 -11.83
C LYS A 68 17.66 15.65 -13.22
N LEU A 69 16.69 14.75 -13.36
CA LEU A 69 16.09 14.39 -14.65
C LEU A 69 14.91 15.30 -15.04
N GLY A 70 14.27 15.92 -14.05
CA GLY A 70 13.00 16.62 -14.21
C GLY A 70 11.79 15.67 -14.15
N VAL A 71 10.63 16.23 -13.79
CA VAL A 71 9.41 15.45 -13.51
C VAL A 71 8.93 14.63 -14.71
N LYS A 72 8.83 15.26 -15.88
CA LYS A 72 8.30 14.59 -17.09
C LYS A 72 9.18 13.41 -17.53
N LYS A 73 10.50 13.58 -17.55
CA LYS A 73 11.42 12.48 -17.90
C LYS A 73 11.35 11.36 -16.87
N SER A 74 11.27 11.69 -15.59
CA SER A 74 11.13 10.70 -14.52
C SER A 74 9.83 9.91 -14.62
N LEU A 75 8.71 10.55 -14.97
CA LEU A 75 7.44 9.86 -15.26
C LEU A 75 7.58 8.87 -16.42
N LEU A 76 8.19 9.29 -17.53
CA LEU A 76 8.42 8.43 -18.69
C LEU A 76 9.32 7.24 -18.36
N ILE A 77 10.41 7.46 -17.64
CA ILE A 77 11.33 6.40 -17.19
C ILE A 77 10.56 5.42 -16.27
N GLY A 78 9.77 5.91 -15.32
CA GLY A 78 8.97 5.08 -14.43
C GLY A 78 7.96 4.22 -15.19
N LEU A 79 7.26 4.77 -16.17
CA LEU A 79 6.19 4.06 -16.90
C LEU A 79 6.75 3.15 -18.01
N TRP A 80 7.52 3.70 -18.94
CA TRP A 80 8.06 2.90 -20.05
C TRP A 80 9.13 1.92 -19.59
N GLY A 81 9.97 2.32 -18.63
CA GLY A 81 10.92 1.41 -18.00
C GLY A 81 10.21 0.23 -17.33
N SER A 82 9.10 0.46 -16.63
CA SER A 82 8.29 -0.62 -16.07
C SER A 82 7.71 -1.53 -17.16
N ALA A 83 7.21 -0.97 -18.27
CA ALA A 83 6.71 -1.76 -19.39
C ALA A 83 7.82 -2.65 -19.98
N VAL A 84 9.04 -2.11 -20.16
CA VAL A 84 10.20 -2.88 -20.66
C VAL A 84 10.57 -4.00 -19.68
N LEU A 85 10.66 -3.71 -18.37
CA LEU A 85 10.99 -4.74 -17.37
C LEU A 85 9.94 -5.82 -17.28
N LEU A 86 8.65 -5.48 -17.37
CA LEU A 86 7.56 -6.48 -17.42
C LEU A 86 7.66 -7.32 -18.71
N SER A 87 8.01 -6.74 -19.85
CA SER A 87 8.22 -7.49 -21.10
C SER A 87 9.37 -8.50 -20.96
N ILE A 88 10.46 -8.11 -20.31
CA ILE A 88 11.57 -9.01 -20.02
C ILE A 88 11.14 -10.12 -19.04
N LEU A 89 10.33 -9.78 -18.02
CA LEU A 89 9.82 -10.72 -17.05
C LEU A 89 8.94 -11.80 -17.68
N VAL A 90 8.25 -11.51 -18.80
CA VAL A 90 7.47 -12.50 -19.55
C VAL A 90 8.32 -13.69 -19.97
N ILE A 91 9.55 -13.43 -20.46
CA ILE A 91 10.42 -14.45 -21.10
C ILE A 91 11.48 -15.05 -20.17
N ILE A 92 11.68 -14.47 -18.98
CA ILE A 92 12.71 -14.92 -18.04
C ILE A 92 12.12 -15.83 -16.98
N ASP A 93 12.75 -16.99 -16.73
CA ASP A 93 12.35 -17.96 -15.70
C ASP A 93 13.44 -18.15 -14.62
N TYR A 94 14.62 -17.57 -14.79
CA TYR A 94 15.70 -17.67 -13.81
C TYR A 94 15.43 -16.81 -12.58
N TYR A 95 15.33 -17.45 -11.41
CA TYR A 95 14.98 -16.82 -10.13
C TYR A 95 15.81 -15.55 -9.81
N ILE A 96 17.13 -15.64 -9.94
CA ILE A 96 18.02 -14.48 -9.64
C ILE A 96 17.75 -13.30 -10.57
N ILE A 97 17.46 -13.57 -11.85
CA ILE A 97 17.15 -12.50 -12.81
C ILE A 97 15.77 -11.91 -12.50
N ILE A 98 14.79 -12.74 -12.12
CA ILE A 98 13.47 -12.28 -11.66
C ILE A 98 13.64 -11.34 -10.46
N LEU A 99 14.44 -11.69 -9.46
CA LEU A 99 14.73 -10.84 -8.29
C LEU A 99 15.27 -9.46 -8.72
N PHE A 100 16.23 -9.45 -9.63
CA PHE A 100 16.83 -8.20 -10.12
C PHE A 100 15.80 -7.35 -10.89
N ILE A 101 15.01 -7.95 -11.79
CA ILE A 101 13.95 -7.27 -12.55
C ILE A 101 12.94 -6.65 -11.59
N VAL A 102 12.48 -7.41 -10.59
CA VAL A 102 11.46 -6.97 -9.65
C VAL A 102 11.98 -5.85 -8.72
N LEU A 103 13.25 -5.91 -8.32
CA LEU A 103 13.91 -4.82 -7.59
C LEU A 103 13.92 -3.53 -8.44
N MET A 104 14.35 -3.61 -9.69
CA MET A 104 14.36 -2.47 -10.61
C MET A 104 12.93 -1.95 -10.87
N LEU A 105 11.94 -2.84 -11.03
CA LEU A 105 10.53 -2.49 -11.20
C LEU A 105 10.01 -1.71 -9.98
N GLY A 106 10.34 -2.13 -8.76
CA GLY A 106 10.00 -1.40 -7.53
C GLY A 106 10.56 0.03 -7.51
N ILE A 107 11.82 0.22 -7.96
CA ILE A 107 12.44 1.55 -8.08
C ILE A 107 11.68 2.40 -9.12
N LEU A 108 11.38 1.86 -10.29
CA LEU A 108 10.66 2.58 -11.35
C LEU A 108 9.24 2.99 -10.92
N ILE A 109 8.54 2.14 -10.19
CA ILE A 109 7.23 2.45 -9.61
C ILE A 109 7.35 3.57 -8.58
N SER A 110 8.39 3.56 -7.74
CA SER A 110 8.66 4.64 -6.79
C SER A 110 8.95 5.96 -7.51
N ILE A 111 9.78 5.94 -8.56
CA ILE A 111 10.09 7.13 -9.39
C ILE A 111 8.78 7.68 -9.97
N TYR A 112 7.94 6.85 -10.58
CA TYR A 112 6.66 7.28 -11.13
C TYR A 112 5.75 7.91 -10.06
N ASN A 113 5.55 7.23 -8.94
CA ASN A 113 4.63 7.69 -7.90
C ASN A 113 5.05 9.04 -7.30
N VAL A 114 6.34 9.23 -7.03
CA VAL A 114 6.87 10.50 -6.50
C VAL A 114 6.80 11.58 -7.57
N SER A 115 7.18 11.28 -8.81
CA SER A 115 7.15 12.25 -9.91
C SER A 115 5.74 12.76 -10.20
N LEU A 116 4.72 11.88 -10.16
CA LEU A 116 3.34 12.30 -10.40
C LEU A 116 2.83 13.21 -9.27
N LYS A 117 3.11 12.87 -8.01
CA LYS A 117 2.76 13.71 -6.87
C LYS A 117 3.50 15.06 -6.93
N THR A 118 4.77 15.06 -7.34
CA THR A 118 5.54 16.29 -7.55
C THR A 118 4.93 17.13 -8.66
N HIS A 119 4.54 16.53 -9.81
CA HIS A 119 3.86 17.25 -10.88
C HIS A 119 2.60 17.97 -10.38
N ILE A 120 1.73 17.27 -9.65
CA ILE A 120 0.51 17.86 -9.08
C ILE A 120 0.82 18.96 -8.06
N SER A 121 1.88 18.79 -7.25
CA SER A 121 2.25 19.80 -6.25
C SER A 121 2.72 21.13 -6.86
N LEU A 122 3.15 21.11 -8.12
CA LEU A 122 3.57 22.30 -8.88
C LEU A 122 2.40 23.02 -9.60
N LEU A 123 1.19 22.46 -9.58
CA LEU A 123 0.01 23.13 -10.09
C LEU A 123 -0.38 24.33 -9.20
N GLU A 124 -1.14 25.26 -9.77
CA GLU A 124 -1.75 26.36 -9.04
C GLU A 124 -2.56 25.87 -7.83
N GLU A 125 -2.58 26.62 -6.75
CA GLU A 125 -3.12 26.19 -5.46
C GLU A 125 -4.59 25.78 -5.52
N ASP A 126 -5.40 26.53 -6.26
CA ASP A 126 -6.83 26.27 -6.49
C ASP A 126 -7.08 24.94 -7.23
N LYS A 127 -6.17 24.53 -8.13
CA LYS A 127 -6.27 23.30 -8.94
C LYS A 127 -5.68 22.08 -8.25
N ARG A 128 -4.73 22.29 -7.33
CA ARG A 128 -3.93 21.22 -6.69
C ARG A 128 -4.78 20.25 -5.89
N LEU A 129 -5.66 20.76 -5.03
CA LEU A 129 -6.54 19.93 -4.19
C LEU A 129 -7.44 19.04 -5.05
N HIS A 130 -8.05 19.63 -6.08
CA HIS A 130 -8.91 18.91 -7.02
C HIS A 130 -8.12 17.83 -7.78
N ALA A 131 -6.90 18.14 -8.25
CA ALA A 131 -6.06 17.19 -8.95
C ALA A 131 -5.63 16.00 -8.06
N PHE A 132 -5.29 16.24 -6.78
CA PHE A 132 -5.03 15.13 -5.83
C PHE A 132 -6.28 14.26 -5.59
N ALA A 133 -7.46 14.86 -5.50
CA ALA A 133 -8.71 14.10 -5.38
C ALA A 133 -8.96 13.22 -6.62
N LEU A 134 -8.71 13.74 -7.81
CA LEU A 134 -8.80 12.98 -9.06
C LEU A 134 -7.80 11.81 -9.09
N LEU A 135 -6.57 11.99 -8.59
CA LEU A 135 -5.60 10.88 -8.50
C LEU A 135 -6.11 9.75 -7.60
N ASN A 136 -6.75 10.07 -6.46
CA ASN A 136 -7.32 9.06 -5.58
C ASN A 136 -8.47 8.30 -6.26
N ILE A 137 -9.35 9.00 -6.98
CA ILE A 137 -10.40 8.38 -7.78
C ILE A 137 -9.80 7.41 -8.82
N ALA A 138 -8.74 7.85 -9.52
CA ALA A 138 -8.06 7.03 -10.52
C ALA A 138 -7.45 5.74 -9.93
N VAL A 139 -6.90 5.81 -8.71
CA VAL A 139 -6.39 4.63 -7.99
C VAL A 139 -7.51 3.65 -7.70
N ASN A 140 -8.64 4.14 -7.19
CA ASN A 140 -9.79 3.30 -6.85
C ASN A 140 -10.44 2.66 -8.09
N ILE A 141 -10.50 3.38 -9.21
CA ILE A 141 -10.93 2.80 -10.50
C ILE A 141 -9.99 1.65 -10.89
N GLY A 142 -8.68 1.86 -10.81
CA GLY A 142 -7.70 0.84 -11.12
C GLY A 142 -7.79 -0.37 -10.18
N ALA A 143 -7.97 -0.13 -8.88
CA ALA A 143 -8.11 -1.18 -7.86
C ALA A 143 -9.42 -1.98 -8.01
N SER A 144 -10.47 -1.39 -8.60
CA SER A 144 -11.73 -2.10 -8.89
C SER A 144 -11.65 -2.96 -10.15
N ILE A 145 -11.09 -2.41 -11.23
CA ILE A 145 -11.09 -3.04 -12.56
C ILE A 145 -9.88 -3.96 -12.75
N GLY A 146 -8.71 -3.54 -12.25
CA GLY A 146 -7.45 -4.24 -12.47
C GLY A 146 -7.46 -5.70 -12.05
N PRO A 147 -7.79 -6.04 -10.80
CA PRO A 147 -7.75 -7.43 -10.33
C PRO A 147 -8.74 -8.33 -11.05
N PHE A 148 -9.90 -7.79 -11.45
CA PHE A 148 -10.88 -8.53 -12.25
C PHE A 148 -10.33 -8.90 -13.63
N LEU A 149 -9.74 -7.91 -14.34
CA LEU A 149 -9.08 -8.17 -15.62
C LEU A 149 -7.89 -9.12 -15.48
N GLY A 150 -7.11 -8.98 -14.41
CA GLY A 150 -5.99 -9.86 -14.09
C GLY A 150 -6.46 -11.29 -13.82
N GLY A 151 -7.56 -11.46 -13.09
CA GLY A 151 -8.16 -12.76 -12.84
C GLY A 151 -8.68 -13.44 -14.09
N LEU A 152 -9.39 -12.71 -14.96
CA LEU A 152 -9.82 -13.19 -16.28
C LEU A 152 -8.61 -13.63 -17.13
N ALA A 153 -7.56 -12.80 -17.16
CA ALA A 153 -6.35 -13.12 -17.90
C ALA A 153 -5.65 -14.37 -17.33
N LEU A 154 -5.61 -14.51 -16.01
CA LEU A 154 -4.99 -15.67 -15.34
C LEU A 154 -5.68 -16.99 -15.74
N ASP A 155 -7.00 -16.98 -15.88
CA ASP A 155 -7.77 -18.18 -16.25
C ASP A 155 -7.64 -18.53 -17.75
N TRP A 156 -7.54 -17.51 -18.62
CA TRP A 156 -7.44 -17.75 -20.08
C TRP A 156 -5.98 -17.97 -20.53
N ASN A 157 -5.11 -17.01 -20.21
CA ASN A 157 -3.69 -17.07 -20.48
C ASN A 157 -2.94 -16.27 -19.40
N PRO A 158 -2.23 -16.94 -18.48
CA PRO A 158 -1.56 -16.25 -17.37
C PRO A 158 -0.55 -15.16 -17.80
N LEU A 159 0.02 -15.23 -19.02
CA LEU A 159 0.85 -14.16 -19.57
C LEU A 159 0.04 -12.87 -19.81
N GLY A 160 -1.27 -13.00 -20.04
CA GLY A 160 -2.17 -11.89 -20.28
C GLY A 160 -2.14 -10.84 -19.16
N ILE A 161 -1.88 -11.25 -17.91
CA ILE A 161 -1.73 -10.33 -16.78
C ILE A 161 -0.64 -9.29 -17.05
N LEU A 162 0.56 -9.74 -17.47
CA LEU A 162 1.65 -8.83 -17.76
C LEU A 162 1.45 -8.06 -19.06
N ILE A 163 0.84 -8.68 -20.07
CA ILE A 163 0.53 -8.02 -21.35
C ILE A 163 -0.39 -6.83 -21.12
N ILE A 164 -1.47 -7.00 -20.34
CA ILE A 164 -2.39 -5.91 -20.00
C ILE A 164 -1.65 -4.80 -19.24
N ALA A 165 -0.81 -5.17 -18.27
CA ALA A 165 -0.02 -4.20 -17.52
C ALA A 165 0.95 -3.41 -18.40
N ILE A 166 1.65 -4.08 -19.34
CA ILE A 166 2.55 -3.48 -20.32
C ILE A 166 1.80 -2.46 -21.17
N ILE A 167 0.66 -2.85 -21.76
CA ILE A 167 -0.17 -1.95 -22.57
C ILE A 167 -0.60 -0.73 -21.77
N CYS A 168 -1.07 -0.92 -20.53
CA CYS A 168 -1.48 0.17 -19.67
C CYS A 168 -0.32 1.14 -19.35
N TYR A 169 0.87 0.62 -19.06
CA TYR A 169 2.03 1.47 -18.79
C TYR A 169 2.53 2.20 -20.05
N LEU A 170 2.48 1.58 -21.22
CA LEU A 170 2.79 2.23 -22.48
C LEU A 170 1.81 3.37 -22.78
N LEU A 171 0.50 3.14 -22.59
CA LEU A 171 -0.52 4.16 -22.77
C LEU A 171 -0.33 5.32 -21.80
N ALA A 172 -0.10 5.04 -20.50
CA ALA A 172 0.17 6.06 -19.50
C ALA A 172 1.43 6.88 -19.86
N GLY A 173 2.48 6.23 -20.31
CA GLY A 173 3.71 6.89 -20.77
C GLY A 173 3.48 7.75 -21.99
N THR A 174 2.71 7.28 -22.95
CA THR A 174 2.35 8.05 -24.16
C THR A 174 1.56 9.31 -23.81
N LEU A 175 0.59 9.20 -22.90
CA LEU A 175 -0.16 10.36 -22.38
C LEU A 175 0.78 11.34 -21.65
N THR A 176 1.80 10.85 -20.96
CA THR A 176 2.79 11.70 -20.27
C THR A 176 3.57 12.62 -21.25
N LEU A 177 3.70 12.23 -22.52
CA LEU A 177 4.32 13.10 -23.53
C LEU A 177 3.56 14.42 -23.74
N LEU A 178 2.25 14.44 -23.45
CA LEU A 178 1.40 15.63 -23.56
C LEU A 178 1.54 16.57 -22.37
N LEU A 179 2.16 16.16 -21.25
CA LEU A 179 2.44 17.03 -20.11
C LEU A 179 3.49 18.09 -20.47
N PRO A 180 3.40 19.30 -19.91
CA PRO A 180 4.43 20.32 -20.11
C PRO A 180 5.75 19.91 -19.43
N ASN A 181 6.85 20.45 -19.93
CA ASN A 181 8.14 20.36 -19.26
C ASN A 181 8.22 21.43 -18.18
N ILE A 182 7.99 21.04 -16.92
CA ILE A 182 8.14 21.92 -15.76
C ILE A 182 9.58 21.76 -15.27
N LYS A 183 10.34 22.87 -15.24
CA LYS A 183 11.63 22.93 -14.55
C LYS A 183 11.34 23.00 -13.06
N ILE A 184 11.93 22.10 -12.30
CA ILE A 184 11.96 22.21 -10.84
C ILE A 184 13.03 23.28 -10.57
N GLU A 185 12.61 24.49 -10.20
CA GLU A 185 13.49 25.41 -9.48
C GLU A 185 13.88 24.67 -8.20
N GLU A 186 15.17 24.65 -7.87
CA GLU A 186 15.74 23.83 -6.77
C GLU A 186 14.84 23.91 -5.54
N LEU A 187 13.94 22.91 -5.41
CA LEU A 187 13.12 22.75 -4.22
C LEU A 187 14.09 22.43 -3.07
N GLU A 188 14.24 23.40 -2.20
CA GLU A 188 14.86 23.36 -0.89
C GLU A 188 15.68 22.11 -0.60
N GLN A 189 16.99 22.37 -0.56
CA GLN A 189 18.05 21.65 0.13
C GLN A 189 17.74 20.20 0.49
N ASN A 190 18.48 19.32 -0.18
CA ASN A 190 18.71 17.94 0.25
C ASN A 190 18.89 17.90 1.79
N LEU A 191 17.79 17.78 2.53
CA LEU A 191 17.84 17.42 3.92
C LEU A 191 18.46 16.03 3.96
N ASN A 192 19.75 16.00 4.32
CA ASN A 192 20.52 14.78 4.37
C ASN A 192 19.88 13.91 5.47
N ILE A 193 19.18 12.83 5.07
CA ILE A 193 18.48 11.90 5.97
C ILE A 193 19.38 11.53 7.14
N LEU A 194 20.66 11.30 6.86
CA LEU A 194 21.66 10.95 7.88
C LEU A 194 21.93 12.11 8.87
N GLN A 195 21.96 13.34 8.41
CA GLN A 195 22.10 14.51 9.30
C GLN A 195 20.84 14.71 10.14
N PHE A 196 19.66 14.52 9.56
CA PHE A 196 18.40 14.61 10.27
C PHE A 196 18.31 13.56 11.40
N ILE A 197 18.61 12.30 11.10
CA ILE A 197 18.64 11.21 12.09
C ILE A 197 19.71 11.48 13.17
N LYS A 198 20.89 11.95 12.77
CA LYS A 198 22.01 12.24 13.68
C LYS A 198 21.69 13.37 14.67
N ASN A 199 21.03 14.44 14.19
CA ASN A 199 20.75 15.61 15.03
C ASN A 199 19.53 15.42 15.96
N ARG A 200 18.66 14.43 15.71
CA ARG A 200 17.40 14.22 16.45
C ARG A 200 17.33 12.92 17.24
N LYS A 201 18.42 12.17 17.34
CA LYS A 201 18.49 10.86 18.01
C LYS A 201 17.91 10.84 19.44
N TYR A 202 17.83 11.97 20.11
CA TYR A 202 17.38 12.10 21.51
C TYR A 202 16.15 12.99 21.71
N ASN A 203 15.49 13.43 20.64
CA ASN A 203 14.29 14.24 20.79
C ASN A 203 13.10 13.35 21.20
N ARG A 204 12.47 13.67 22.34
CA ARG A 204 11.32 12.92 22.90
C ARG A 204 10.15 12.80 21.90
N HIS A 205 9.87 13.87 21.16
CA HIS A 205 8.79 13.87 20.15
C HIS A 205 9.09 12.91 18.99
N PHE A 206 10.35 12.87 18.53
CA PHE A 206 10.77 11.93 17.50
C PHE A 206 10.64 10.48 17.98
N LEU A 207 11.00 10.18 19.24
CA LEU A 207 10.86 8.83 19.80
C LEU A 207 9.39 8.40 19.92
N ILE A 208 8.47 9.32 20.25
CA ILE A 208 7.03 9.05 20.28
C ILE A 208 6.53 8.75 18.86
N PHE A 209 6.94 9.54 17.88
CA PHE A 209 6.62 9.33 16.47
C PHE A 209 7.16 7.99 15.96
N LEU A 210 8.42 7.66 16.27
CA LEU A 210 9.04 6.39 15.88
C LEU A 210 8.29 5.19 16.48
N LYS A 211 8.00 5.22 17.79
CA LYS A 211 7.22 4.16 18.46
C LYS A 211 5.85 3.99 17.81
N PHE A 212 5.17 5.08 17.50
CA PHE A 212 3.89 5.04 16.81
C PHE A 212 4.01 4.42 15.41
N THR A 213 5.03 4.81 14.64
CA THR A 213 5.25 4.31 13.27
C THR A 213 5.56 2.81 13.27
N VAL A 214 6.37 2.34 14.24
CA VAL A 214 6.62 0.90 14.42
C VAL A 214 5.34 0.17 14.81
N PHE A 215 4.57 0.70 15.75
CA PHE A 215 3.30 0.08 16.16
C PHE A 215 2.27 0.01 15.02
N SER A 216 2.13 1.07 14.24
CA SER A 216 1.22 1.09 13.08
C SER A 216 1.56 0.05 12.03
N GLY A 217 2.81 -0.44 12.03
CA GLY A 217 3.27 -1.51 11.18
C GLY A 217 2.52 -2.82 11.33
N VAL A 218 1.96 -3.10 12.52
CA VAL A 218 1.14 -4.29 12.78
C VAL A 218 -0.04 -4.38 11.79
N PHE A 219 -0.68 -3.26 11.49
CA PHE A 219 -1.77 -3.22 10.52
C PHE A 219 -1.27 -3.52 9.10
N TRP A 220 -0.12 -2.99 8.71
CA TRP A 220 0.47 -3.26 7.40
C TRP A 220 0.92 -4.71 7.26
N PHE A 221 1.42 -5.31 8.33
CA PHE A 221 1.73 -6.74 8.39
C PHE A 221 0.48 -7.60 8.17
N LEU A 222 -0.63 -7.28 8.84
CA LEU A 222 -1.89 -7.98 8.63
C LEU A 222 -2.47 -7.71 7.23
N TYR A 223 -2.47 -6.45 6.79
CA TYR A 223 -2.98 -6.06 5.47
C TYR A 223 -2.33 -6.82 4.32
N SER A 224 -1.03 -7.06 4.40
CA SER A 224 -0.30 -7.78 3.36
C SER A 224 -0.86 -9.18 3.08
N GLN A 225 -1.51 -9.82 4.07
CA GLN A 225 -2.04 -11.18 3.91
C GLN A 225 -3.13 -11.26 2.83
N ILE A 226 -3.95 -10.22 2.71
CA ILE A 226 -4.99 -10.19 1.66
C ILE A 226 -4.38 -10.08 0.27
N PHE A 227 -3.28 -9.36 0.11
CA PHE A 227 -2.68 -9.14 -1.21
C PHE A 227 -1.62 -10.16 -1.60
N THR A 228 -1.06 -10.90 -0.65
CA THR A 228 0.02 -11.87 -0.93
C THR A 228 -0.38 -13.31 -0.68
N THR A 229 -0.98 -13.61 0.47
CA THR A 229 -1.27 -14.97 0.93
C THR A 229 -2.65 -15.44 0.50
N PHE A 230 -3.66 -14.59 0.61
CA PHE A 230 -5.05 -14.90 0.25
C PHE A 230 -5.20 -15.48 -1.16
N PRO A 231 -4.66 -14.87 -2.24
CA PRO A 231 -4.83 -15.41 -3.59
C PRO A 231 -4.32 -16.84 -3.72
N VAL A 232 -3.21 -17.16 -3.04
CA VAL A 232 -2.61 -18.50 -3.09
C VAL A 232 -3.46 -19.51 -2.31
N VAL A 233 -3.95 -19.13 -1.11
CA VAL A 233 -4.81 -20.00 -0.30
C VAL A 233 -6.10 -20.35 -1.03
N VAL A 234 -6.83 -19.33 -1.52
CA VAL A 234 -8.15 -19.52 -2.14
C VAL A 234 -8.08 -20.05 -3.58
N SER A 235 -6.91 -20.06 -4.22
CA SER A 235 -6.73 -20.56 -5.58
C SER A 235 -6.94 -22.07 -5.72
N LYS A 236 -7.12 -22.79 -4.61
CA LYS A 236 -7.51 -24.21 -4.60
C LYS A 236 -9.01 -24.37 -4.88
N ASP A 237 -9.82 -23.39 -4.48
CA ASP A 237 -11.27 -23.48 -4.48
C ASP A 237 -11.88 -22.56 -5.55
N PHE A 238 -11.17 -21.51 -5.95
CA PHE A 238 -11.68 -20.46 -6.84
C PHE A 238 -10.78 -20.23 -8.05
N SER A 239 -11.43 -19.91 -9.18
CA SER A 239 -10.75 -19.46 -10.40
C SER A 239 -10.08 -18.09 -10.22
N GLY A 240 -9.14 -17.75 -11.09
CA GLY A 240 -8.50 -16.43 -11.11
C GLY A 240 -9.51 -15.30 -11.27
N LYS A 241 -10.54 -15.46 -12.10
CA LYS A 241 -11.66 -14.53 -12.25
C LYS A 241 -12.34 -14.27 -10.89
N THR A 242 -12.67 -15.32 -10.15
CA THR A 242 -13.33 -15.20 -8.84
C THR A 242 -12.43 -14.52 -7.82
N ILE A 243 -11.12 -14.84 -7.82
CA ILE A 243 -10.13 -14.16 -6.97
C ILE A 243 -10.07 -12.67 -7.31
N GLY A 244 -10.05 -12.33 -8.60
CA GLY A 244 -10.12 -10.94 -9.05
C GLY A 244 -11.38 -10.21 -8.58
N LEU A 245 -12.55 -10.89 -8.57
CA LEU A 245 -13.81 -10.35 -8.04
C LEU A 245 -13.73 -10.03 -6.55
N PHE A 246 -13.05 -10.82 -5.73
CA PHE A 246 -12.87 -10.49 -4.31
C PHE A 246 -12.13 -9.17 -4.11
N PHE A 247 -11.10 -8.88 -4.91
CA PHE A 247 -10.41 -7.59 -4.88
C PHE A 247 -11.29 -6.44 -5.40
N THR A 248 -12.13 -6.72 -6.40
CA THR A 248 -13.13 -5.74 -6.88
C THR A 248 -14.13 -5.40 -5.78
N ILE A 249 -14.61 -6.42 -5.02
CA ILE A 249 -15.49 -6.22 -3.86
C ILE A 249 -14.80 -5.37 -2.78
N ASN A 250 -13.51 -5.64 -2.49
CA ASN A 250 -12.73 -4.81 -1.56
C ASN A 250 -12.73 -3.34 -2.03
N ALA A 251 -12.29 -3.07 -3.26
CA ALA A 251 -12.18 -1.71 -3.77
C ALA A 251 -13.53 -0.99 -3.82
N LEU A 252 -14.62 -1.65 -4.24
CA LEU A 252 -15.97 -1.09 -4.26
C LEU A 252 -16.47 -0.78 -2.84
N THR A 253 -16.21 -1.66 -1.87
CA THR A 253 -16.57 -1.42 -0.47
C THR A 253 -15.85 -0.17 0.05
N VAL A 254 -14.56 -0.02 -0.22
CA VAL A 254 -13.79 1.17 0.16
C VAL A 254 -14.38 2.43 -0.49
N ILE A 255 -14.65 2.41 -1.80
CA ILE A 255 -15.23 3.57 -2.52
C ILE A 255 -16.57 4.00 -1.91
N LEU A 256 -17.45 3.03 -1.63
CA LEU A 256 -18.81 3.31 -1.16
C LEU A 256 -18.83 3.83 0.29
N PHE A 257 -17.96 3.32 1.14
CA PHE A 257 -18.05 3.54 2.59
C PHE A 257 -16.97 4.45 3.18
N GLN A 258 -15.86 4.73 2.47
CA GLN A 258 -14.77 5.58 3.00
C GLN A 258 -15.23 6.99 3.41
N GLY A 259 -16.23 7.56 2.75
CA GLY A 259 -16.79 8.89 3.07
C GLY A 259 -17.61 8.94 4.38
N ILE A 260 -17.97 7.78 4.93
CA ILE A 260 -18.76 7.67 6.17
C ILE A 260 -17.85 7.78 7.40
N TYR A 261 -16.67 7.17 7.35
CA TYR A 261 -15.76 7.10 8.49
C TYR A 261 -15.38 8.46 9.09
N PRO A 262 -14.98 9.49 8.32
CA PRO A 262 -14.66 10.81 8.89
C PRO A 262 -15.79 11.46 9.67
N LYS A 263 -17.07 11.13 9.37
CA LYS A 263 -18.25 11.67 10.05
C LYS A 263 -18.49 11.01 11.42
N ILE A 264 -18.08 9.76 11.58
CA ILE A 264 -18.28 9.00 12.82
C ILE A 264 -17.00 8.94 13.68
N GLN A 265 -15.84 9.10 13.09
CA GLN A 265 -14.55 9.03 13.77
C GLN A 265 -14.44 9.93 15.01
N PRO A 266 -14.91 11.21 15.00
CA PRO A 266 -14.79 12.08 16.17
C PRO A 266 -15.63 11.66 17.38
N LYS A 267 -16.59 10.74 17.21
CA LYS A 267 -17.49 10.27 18.29
C LYS A 267 -16.79 9.33 19.27
N PHE A 268 -15.67 8.73 18.89
CA PHE A 268 -14.97 7.75 19.71
C PHE A 268 -13.48 8.07 19.80
N LYS A 269 -12.83 7.58 20.86
CA LYS A 269 -11.37 7.70 21.01
C LYS A 269 -10.67 6.90 19.92
N ILE A 270 -9.50 7.37 19.51
CA ILE A 270 -8.69 6.75 18.43
C ILE A 270 -8.28 5.33 18.78
N GLU A 271 -8.02 5.07 20.07
CA GLU A 271 -7.68 3.74 20.56
C GLU A 271 -8.83 2.73 20.30
N ASN A 272 -10.07 3.14 20.45
CA ASN A 272 -11.23 2.28 20.16
C ASN A 272 -11.29 1.93 18.67
N TRP A 273 -10.95 2.86 17.78
CA TRP A 273 -10.92 2.61 16.34
C TRP A 273 -9.88 1.57 15.95
N TYR A 274 -8.69 1.62 16.55
CA TYR A 274 -7.68 0.58 16.34
C TYR A 274 -8.15 -0.78 16.87
N PHE A 275 -8.79 -0.81 18.03
CA PHE A 275 -9.39 -2.03 18.59
C PHE A 275 -10.43 -2.62 17.63
N PHE A 276 -11.39 -1.83 17.17
CA PHE A 276 -12.42 -2.29 16.23
C PHE A 276 -11.82 -2.79 14.92
N ALA A 277 -10.84 -2.10 14.36
CA ALA A 277 -10.17 -2.53 13.15
C ALA A 277 -9.49 -3.90 13.33
N LEU A 278 -8.78 -4.12 14.44
CA LEU A 278 -8.15 -5.41 14.74
C LEU A 278 -9.19 -6.54 14.91
N VAL A 279 -10.30 -6.26 15.59
CA VAL A 279 -11.41 -7.24 15.72
C VAL A 279 -11.97 -7.61 14.35
N LEU A 280 -12.24 -6.64 13.48
CA LEU A 280 -12.77 -6.88 12.14
C LEU A 280 -11.79 -7.67 11.27
N ILE A 281 -10.48 -7.39 11.34
CA ILE A 281 -9.45 -8.16 10.64
C ILE A 281 -9.46 -9.62 11.14
N GLY A 282 -9.51 -9.82 12.45
CA GLY A 282 -9.56 -11.17 13.05
C GLY A 282 -10.80 -11.95 12.61
N ILE A 283 -11.98 -11.32 12.60
CA ILE A 283 -13.23 -11.93 12.11
C ILE A 283 -13.11 -12.27 10.62
N SER A 284 -12.58 -11.36 9.81
CA SER A 284 -12.36 -11.62 8.39
C SER A 284 -11.48 -12.86 8.17
N TYR A 285 -10.34 -12.94 8.84
CA TYR A 285 -9.43 -14.09 8.70
C TYR A 285 -10.05 -15.38 9.19
N PHE A 286 -10.83 -15.33 10.27
CA PHE A 286 -11.59 -16.47 10.76
C PHE A 286 -12.58 -16.99 9.70
N LEU A 287 -13.33 -16.09 9.04
CA LEU A 287 -14.27 -16.45 7.99
C LEU A 287 -13.57 -17.06 6.77
N ILE A 288 -12.41 -16.53 6.36
CA ILE A 288 -11.60 -17.12 5.27
C ILE A 288 -11.13 -18.52 5.63
N TRP A 289 -10.81 -18.78 6.91
CA TRP A 289 -10.37 -20.09 7.34
C TRP A 289 -11.47 -21.14 7.34
N ILE A 290 -12.68 -20.78 7.85
CA ILE A 290 -13.75 -21.76 8.05
C ILE A 290 -14.56 -22.06 6.81
N SER A 291 -14.41 -21.30 5.73
CA SER A 291 -15.31 -21.42 4.58
C SER A 291 -14.56 -21.44 3.24
N HIS A 292 -15.13 -22.24 2.32
CA HIS A 292 -14.78 -22.29 0.90
C HIS A 292 -15.94 -21.79 0.02
N ASP A 293 -16.92 -21.13 0.62
CA ASP A 293 -18.10 -20.58 -0.08
C ASP A 293 -17.84 -19.15 -0.54
N PHE A 294 -18.28 -18.85 -1.78
CA PHE A 294 -18.09 -17.52 -2.39
C PHE A 294 -18.73 -16.39 -1.57
N LEU A 295 -19.94 -16.61 -1.03
CA LEU A 295 -20.64 -15.56 -0.29
C LEU A 295 -19.94 -15.27 1.05
N ILE A 296 -19.51 -16.30 1.76
CA ILE A 296 -18.83 -16.13 3.05
C ILE A 296 -17.47 -15.46 2.86
N ILE A 297 -16.71 -15.85 1.84
CA ILE A 297 -15.45 -15.17 1.50
C ILE A 297 -15.72 -13.72 1.08
N SER A 298 -16.78 -13.44 0.30
CA SER A 298 -17.15 -12.06 -0.06
C SER A 298 -17.50 -11.21 1.16
N ILE A 299 -18.25 -11.76 2.12
CA ILE A 299 -18.56 -11.09 3.40
C ILE A 299 -17.27 -10.84 4.19
N SER A 300 -16.37 -11.81 4.24
CA SER A 300 -15.06 -11.66 4.87
C SER A 300 -14.28 -10.49 4.27
N ILE A 301 -14.21 -10.38 2.94
CA ILE A 301 -13.53 -9.28 2.25
C ILE A 301 -14.20 -7.93 2.54
N ILE A 302 -15.53 -7.88 2.60
CA ILE A 302 -16.27 -6.66 2.98
C ILE A 302 -15.89 -6.24 4.42
N ILE A 303 -15.86 -7.18 5.37
CA ILE A 303 -15.47 -6.92 6.76
C ILE A 303 -14.03 -6.40 6.83
N PHE A 304 -13.11 -7.01 6.08
CA PHE A 304 -11.73 -6.55 5.97
C PHE A 304 -11.65 -5.12 5.40
N SER A 305 -12.43 -4.83 4.36
CA SER A 305 -12.48 -3.50 3.73
C SER A 305 -12.99 -2.44 4.71
N ILE A 306 -13.97 -2.77 5.56
CA ILE A 306 -14.43 -1.86 6.63
C ILE A 306 -13.32 -1.60 7.64
N ALA A 307 -12.54 -2.63 8.02
CA ALA A 307 -11.38 -2.43 8.87
C ALA A 307 -10.36 -1.48 8.20
N GLU A 308 -10.08 -1.66 6.90
CA GLU A 308 -9.18 -0.82 6.11
C GLU A 308 -9.63 0.65 6.11
N ILE A 309 -10.92 0.91 5.89
CA ILE A 309 -11.52 2.25 5.93
C ILE A 309 -11.31 2.91 7.30
N ILE A 310 -11.26 2.14 8.37
CA ILE A 310 -11.04 2.65 9.73
C ILE A 310 -9.56 2.94 9.97
N TRP A 311 -8.67 1.98 9.77
CA TRP A 311 -7.30 2.10 10.25
C TRP A 311 -6.39 2.93 9.33
N VAL A 312 -6.56 2.90 8.00
CA VAL A 312 -5.70 3.64 7.07
C VAL A 312 -5.76 5.15 7.34
N PRO A 313 -6.92 5.82 7.28
CA PRO A 313 -6.98 7.26 7.55
C PRO A 313 -6.69 7.60 9.01
N THR A 314 -6.93 6.66 9.96
CA THR A 314 -6.54 6.88 11.36
C THR A 314 -5.04 6.93 11.51
N ILE A 315 -4.28 6.02 10.89
CA ILE A 315 -2.81 6.06 10.89
C ILE A 315 -2.33 7.36 10.26
N ASP A 316 -2.84 7.75 9.09
CA ASP A 316 -2.40 8.95 8.39
C ASP A 316 -2.63 10.22 9.24
N SER A 317 -3.79 10.33 9.88
CA SER A 317 -4.09 11.44 10.81
C SER A 317 -3.13 11.48 11.99
N GLN A 318 -2.78 10.32 12.55
CA GLN A 318 -1.85 10.21 13.67
C GLN A 318 -0.39 10.45 13.27
N VAL A 319 0.01 10.15 12.04
CA VAL A 319 1.31 10.54 11.49
C VAL A 319 1.45 12.06 11.56
N VAL A 320 0.44 12.80 11.12
CA VAL A 320 0.43 14.27 11.18
C VAL A 320 0.41 14.78 12.63
N ALA A 321 -0.42 14.20 13.47
CA ALA A 321 -0.56 14.63 14.87
C ALA A 321 0.71 14.39 15.72
N LYS A 322 1.45 13.32 15.41
CA LYS A 322 2.63 12.90 16.21
C LYS A 322 3.98 13.28 15.58
N LYS A 323 3.99 13.91 14.39
CA LYS A 323 5.24 14.25 13.69
C LYS A 323 6.16 15.22 14.46
N GLY A 324 5.63 15.96 15.45
CA GLY A 324 6.39 17.01 16.16
C GLY A 324 6.87 18.09 15.17
N ASP A 325 8.14 18.44 15.25
CA ASP A 325 8.77 19.46 14.38
C ASP A 325 9.11 18.95 12.98
N LEU A 326 8.78 17.68 12.64
CA LEU A 326 8.99 17.15 11.29
C LEU A 326 8.06 17.83 10.29
N SER A 327 8.56 18.11 9.08
CA SER A 327 7.65 18.44 7.98
C SER A 327 6.74 17.27 7.68
N SER A 328 5.53 17.53 7.19
CA SER A 328 4.58 16.46 6.85
C SER A 328 5.14 15.51 5.79
N SER A 329 5.87 16.04 4.80
CA SER A 329 6.53 15.21 3.77
C SER A 329 7.51 14.21 4.36
N TRP A 330 8.32 14.63 5.34
CA TRP A 330 9.25 13.76 6.05
C TRP A 330 8.54 12.72 6.91
N ALA A 331 7.50 13.12 7.63
CA ALA A 331 6.74 12.21 8.46
C ALA A 331 6.07 11.10 7.63
N PHE A 332 5.45 11.46 6.51
CA PHE A 332 4.86 10.47 5.59
C PHE A 332 5.92 9.62 4.89
N GLY A 333 7.04 10.19 4.47
CA GLY A 333 8.15 9.44 3.88
C GLY A 333 8.70 8.39 4.84
N PHE A 334 8.94 8.78 6.10
CA PHE A 334 9.41 7.89 7.15
C PHE A 334 8.38 6.79 7.49
N SER A 335 7.09 7.16 7.61
CA SER A 335 6.00 6.20 7.79
C SER A 335 5.91 5.23 6.62
N GLY A 336 6.13 5.69 5.38
CA GLY A 336 6.16 4.85 4.20
C GLY A 336 7.27 3.79 4.19
N VAL A 337 8.44 4.11 4.75
CA VAL A 337 9.53 3.11 4.92
C VAL A 337 9.09 2.00 5.86
N PHE A 338 8.50 2.34 7.02
CA PHE A 338 8.01 1.33 7.96
C PHE A 338 6.83 0.55 7.39
N TRP A 339 5.94 1.19 6.66
CA TRP A 339 4.92 0.49 5.89
C TRP A 339 5.56 -0.58 4.98
N GLY A 340 6.53 -0.18 4.16
CA GLY A 340 7.23 -1.11 3.27
C GLY A 340 7.89 -2.28 4.01
N ILE A 341 8.54 -2.02 5.16
CA ILE A 341 9.16 -3.06 6.00
C ILE A 341 8.11 -4.06 6.48
N TRP A 342 7.04 -3.58 7.11
CA TRP A 342 6.04 -4.46 7.72
C TRP A 342 5.20 -5.22 6.70
N GLU A 343 4.82 -4.58 5.60
CA GLU A 343 4.08 -5.23 4.52
C GLU A 343 4.95 -6.32 3.86
N SER A 344 6.24 -6.06 3.66
CA SER A 344 7.18 -7.04 3.10
C SER A 344 7.42 -8.23 4.04
N ILE A 345 7.66 -7.98 5.32
CA ILE A 345 7.79 -9.02 6.34
C ILE A 345 6.50 -9.83 6.43
N GLY A 346 5.34 -9.17 6.39
CA GLY A 346 4.04 -9.82 6.41
C GLY A 346 3.84 -10.77 5.25
N GLY A 347 4.12 -10.33 4.02
CA GLY A 347 4.01 -11.17 2.83
C GLY A 347 4.98 -12.37 2.87
N LEU A 348 6.22 -12.13 3.31
CA LEU A 348 7.22 -13.18 3.45
C LEU A 348 6.81 -14.23 4.49
N ILE A 349 6.37 -13.80 5.67
CA ILE A 349 5.90 -14.69 6.74
C ILE A 349 4.63 -15.41 6.31
N GLY A 350 3.67 -14.71 5.71
CA GLY A 350 2.38 -15.28 5.32
C GLY A 350 2.50 -16.42 4.34
N LEU A 351 3.27 -16.26 3.27
CA LEU A 351 3.51 -17.31 2.29
C LEU A 351 4.31 -18.49 2.89
N ASN A 352 5.25 -18.23 3.80
CA ASN A 352 5.95 -19.31 4.49
C ASN A 352 5.04 -20.05 5.48
N ILE A 353 4.14 -19.38 6.20
CA ILE A 353 3.10 -20.05 6.99
C ILE A 353 2.23 -20.93 6.07
N TYR A 354 1.83 -20.42 4.90
CA TYR A 354 1.09 -21.24 3.93
C TYR A 354 1.86 -22.49 3.48
N LYS A 355 3.17 -22.39 3.28
CA LYS A 355 4.01 -23.53 2.91
C LYS A 355 3.92 -24.67 3.92
N TYR A 356 3.85 -24.37 5.22
CA TYR A 356 3.85 -25.39 6.28
C TYR A 356 2.44 -25.76 6.75
N PHE A 357 1.49 -24.85 6.73
CA PHE A 357 0.14 -25.03 7.29
C PHE A 357 -0.97 -25.08 6.23
N GLY A 358 -0.68 -24.80 4.96
CA GLY A 358 -1.64 -24.89 3.86
C GLY A 358 -2.92 -24.10 4.13
N GLN A 359 -4.07 -24.76 4.08
CA GLN A 359 -5.39 -24.13 4.32
C GLN A 359 -5.58 -23.60 5.74
N GLN A 360 -4.77 -24.04 6.72
CA GLN A 360 -4.82 -23.52 8.10
C GLN A 360 -4.14 -22.15 8.27
N THR A 361 -3.62 -21.57 7.21
CA THR A 361 -2.88 -20.29 7.24
C THR A 361 -3.70 -19.18 7.87
N PHE A 362 -4.97 -19.04 7.50
CA PHE A 362 -5.83 -18.00 8.04
C PHE A 362 -6.27 -18.27 9.48
N LEU A 363 -6.29 -19.52 9.95
CA LEU A 363 -6.39 -19.83 11.37
C LEU A 363 -5.18 -19.27 12.14
N CYS A 364 -3.96 -19.47 11.62
CA CYS A 364 -2.75 -18.92 12.25
C CYS A 364 -2.84 -17.39 12.37
N PHE A 365 -3.30 -16.70 11.31
CA PHE A 365 -3.47 -15.24 11.35
C PHE A 365 -4.63 -14.80 12.26
N THR A 366 -5.69 -15.58 12.39
CA THR A 366 -6.76 -15.34 13.37
C THR A 366 -6.19 -15.40 14.79
N ILE A 367 -5.37 -16.40 15.10
CA ILE A 367 -4.70 -16.52 16.41
C ILE A 367 -3.74 -15.35 16.64
N ILE A 368 -2.94 -14.96 15.65
CA ILE A 368 -2.05 -13.81 15.73
C ILE A 368 -2.84 -12.54 16.03
N CYS A 369 -3.97 -12.30 15.33
CA CYS A 369 -4.86 -11.17 15.63
C CYS A 369 -5.37 -11.22 17.07
N GLY A 370 -5.78 -12.40 17.56
CA GLY A 370 -6.21 -12.60 18.93
C GLY A 370 -5.14 -12.23 19.96
N VAL A 371 -3.89 -12.67 19.73
CA VAL A 371 -2.75 -12.32 20.59
C VAL A 371 -2.49 -10.80 20.57
N ILE A 372 -2.49 -10.19 19.38
CA ILE A 372 -2.32 -8.74 19.23
C ILE A 372 -3.42 -7.99 19.98
N LEU A 373 -4.68 -8.43 19.90
CA LEU A 373 -5.80 -7.85 20.61
C LEU A 373 -5.63 -7.93 22.13
N VAL A 374 -5.22 -9.08 22.66
CA VAL A 374 -4.96 -9.24 24.10
C VAL A 374 -3.85 -8.27 24.56
N VAL A 375 -2.74 -8.19 23.82
CA VAL A 375 -1.63 -7.25 24.10
C VAL A 375 -2.13 -5.80 24.03
N TYR A 376 -2.98 -5.49 23.06
CA TYR A 376 -3.52 -4.15 22.87
C TYR A 376 -4.45 -3.75 24.02
N ILE A 377 -5.35 -4.64 24.46
CA ILE A 377 -6.24 -4.42 25.61
C ILE A 377 -5.41 -4.18 26.88
N PHE A 378 -4.41 -5.02 27.12
CA PHE A 378 -3.52 -4.86 28.27
C PHE A 378 -2.80 -3.52 28.26
N TRP A 379 -2.32 -3.09 27.11
CA TRP A 379 -1.70 -1.78 26.93
C TRP A 379 -2.69 -0.63 27.19
N MET A 380 -3.92 -0.71 26.71
CA MET A 380 -4.98 0.29 26.92
C MET A 380 -5.34 0.41 28.40
N THR A 381 -5.48 -0.70 29.12
CA THR A 381 -5.84 -0.69 30.55
C THR A 381 -4.73 -0.08 31.39
N ASN A 382 -3.46 -0.43 31.14
CA ASN A 382 -2.33 0.14 31.87
C ASN A 382 -2.10 1.63 31.58
N SER A 383 -2.34 2.07 30.35
CA SER A 383 -2.25 3.49 29.97
C SER A 383 -3.33 4.33 30.66
N SER A 384 -4.52 3.78 30.86
CA SER A 384 -5.61 4.44 31.59
C SER A 384 -5.29 4.56 33.10
N VAL A 385 -4.71 3.54 33.69
CA VAL A 385 -4.31 3.55 35.11
C VAL A 385 -3.23 4.59 35.38
N THR A 386 -2.21 4.68 34.52
CA THR A 386 -1.14 5.71 34.64
C THR A 386 -1.67 7.14 34.48
N PHE A 387 -2.70 7.35 33.66
CA PHE A 387 -3.35 8.65 33.51
C PHE A 387 -4.17 9.05 34.73
N PHE A 388 -4.89 8.10 35.34
CA PHE A 388 -5.63 8.34 36.60
C PHE A 388 -4.71 8.62 37.79
N VAL A 389 -3.62 7.88 37.92
CA VAL A 389 -2.62 8.08 39.01
C VAL A 389 -1.95 9.45 38.88
N LYS A 390 -1.62 9.88 37.64
CA LYS A 390 -1.03 11.20 37.38
C LYS A 390 -2.00 12.36 37.68
N LYS A 391 -3.30 12.17 37.41
CA LYS A 391 -4.33 13.18 37.69
C LYS A 391 -4.65 13.31 39.20
N GLN A 392 -4.47 12.23 39.96
CA GLN A 392 -4.59 12.26 41.42
C GLN A 392 -3.35 12.82 42.10
N GLY A 393 -2.15 12.61 41.51
CA GLY A 393 -0.89 13.17 42.05
C GLY A 393 -0.81 14.69 41.95
N VAL A 394 -1.29 15.27 40.82
CA VAL A 394 -1.35 16.74 40.63
C VAL A 394 -2.36 17.41 41.59
N LYS A 395 -3.42 16.72 42.04
CA LYS A 395 -4.36 17.25 43.02
C LYS A 395 -3.84 17.20 44.47
N ARG A 396 -2.74 16.46 44.75
CA ARG A 396 -2.12 16.42 46.08
C ARG A 396 -1.00 17.44 46.29
N GLU A 397 -0.51 18.05 45.22
CA GLU A 397 0.50 19.12 45.31
C GLU A 397 -0.12 20.54 45.33
N GLU A 398 -1.44 20.67 45.14
CA GLU A 398 -2.18 21.96 45.20
C GLU A 398 -3.01 22.13 46.51
N LEU A 399 -2.85 21.24 47.51
CA LEU A 399 -3.42 21.34 48.86
C LEU A 399 -2.32 21.42 49.90
#